data_fdc1b94e2463c8d8b1e46c96586d97e4
#
_entry.id   fdc1b94e2463c8d8b1e46c96586d97e4
#
_cell.length_a   1.000
_cell.length_b   1.000
_cell.length_c   1.000
_cell.angle_alpha   90.00
_cell.angle_beta   90.00
_cell.angle_gamma   90.00
#
_symmetry.space_group_name_H-M   'P 1'
#
loop_
_entity.id
_entity.type
_entity.pdbx_description
1 polymer ?
#
loop_
_entity_poly.entity_id
_entity_poly.type
_entity_poly.pdbx_seq_one_letter_code
_entity_poly.pdbx_strand_id
1 'polypeptide(L)'
;ITTTASLPLGRGNGSIAGMFTVSRFSRLILTLAGVATFALGQARAEQKLPNILWITSEDNGAHLGCYGDTYATSPNIDRLAKRSLRYTNASSTAPVCAPARTTIISGIYPPATGAEHMRSMTRLPKGFKMYPAYLRELGYYCTNNSKEDYNLRKEGEVWHASSRDAHWSNRPEGKPFFAVFNHTISHESQIRNRIDPENQIHDPAKV
;
A
#
# COMPACT_ATOMS: atom_id res chain seq x y z
N ILE A 1 7.49 46.91 -10.56
CA ILE A 1 8.55 47.93 -10.43
C ILE A 1 9.72 47.37 -11.20
N THR A 2 9.93 47.94 -12.40
CA THR A 2 10.99 47.61 -13.37
C THR A 2 12.19 48.53 -13.10
N THR A 3 13.37 47.97 -12.89
CA THR A 3 14.58 48.79 -12.85
C THR A 3 15.53 48.30 -13.93
N THR A 4 15.71 49.12 -14.96
CA THR A 4 16.70 49.00 -16.02
C THR A 4 17.99 49.67 -15.57
N ALA A 5 19.11 48.95 -15.61
CA ALA A 5 20.45 49.53 -15.48
C ALA A 5 21.21 49.35 -16.79
N SER A 6 21.58 50.46 -17.42
CA SER A 6 22.45 50.57 -18.60
C SER A 6 23.90 50.68 -18.17
N LEU A 7 24.78 49.88 -18.79
CA LEU A 7 26.24 50.01 -18.67
C LEU A 7 26.84 50.44 -19.99
N PRO A 8 27.91 51.25 -19.97
CA PRO A 8 28.47 51.88 -21.15
C PRO A 8 29.42 50.98 -21.94
N LEU A 9 29.45 51.23 -23.25
CA LEU A 9 30.35 50.66 -24.24
C LEU A 9 31.79 51.15 -24.06
N GLY A 10 32.69 50.22 -23.73
CA GLY A 10 34.12 50.44 -23.85
C GLY A 10 34.66 49.73 -25.10
N ARG A 11 35.13 50.50 -26.07
CA ARG A 11 35.89 50.01 -27.22
C ARG A 11 37.32 49.66 -26.77
N GLY A 12 37.75 48.39 -27.01
CA GLY A 12 39.11 47.94 -26.91
C GLY A 12 39.43 46.95 -28.02
N ASN A 13 40.12 47.41 -29.06
CA ASN A 13 40.69 46.56 -30.09
C ASN A 13 41.85 45.74 -29.51
N GLY A 14 41.76 44.42 -29.64
CA GLY A 14 42.85 43.51 -29.32
C GLY A 14 42.59 42.15 -29.98
N SER A 15 43.04 42.03 -31.23
CA SER A 15 43.08 40.76 -31.95
C SER A 15 44.16 39.87 -31.35
N ILE A 16 43.79 38.77 -30.72
CA ILE A 16 44.67 37.60 -30.53
C ILE A 16 43.87 36.37 -30.95
N ALA A 17 44.02 35.98 -32.20
CA ALA A 17 43.58 34.67 -32.70
C ALA A 17 44.54 33.59 -32.18
N GLY A 18 44.30 33.13 -30.96
CA GLY A 18 44.89 31.92 -30.42
C GLY A 18 44.03 30.73 -30.81
N MET A 19 44.37 30.07 -31.91
CA MET A 19 43.70 28.85 -32.38
C MET A 19 44.18 27.70 -31.49
N PHE A 20 43.38 27.38 -30.44
CA PHE A 20 43.58 26.16 -29.66
C PHE A 20 43.13 24.96 -30.48
N THR A 21 44.10 24.31 -31.15
CA THR A 21 43.91 22.98 -31.73
C THR A 21 43.77 21.96 -30.59
N VAL A 22 42.54 21.66 -30.20
CA VAL A 22 42.29 20.57 -29.27
C VAL A 22 42.65 19.27 -29.99
N SER A 23 43.75 18.63 -29.54
CA SER A 23 44.26 17.37 -30.07
C SER A 23 43.12 16.30 -30.12
N ARG A 24 43.12 15.49 -31.19
CA ARG A 24 42.19 14.37 -31.35
C ARG A 24 42.19 13.42 -30.14
N PHE A 25 43.30 13.32 -29.42
CA PHE A 25 43.45 12.57 -28.17
C PHE A 25 42.64 13.16 -27.03
N SER A 26 42.58 14.48 -26.87
CA SER A 26 41.79 15.13 -25.80
C SER A 26 40.30 14.96 -26.02
N ARG A 27 39.82 14.90 -27.27
CA ARG A 27 38.42 14.63 -27.57
C ARG A 27 38.02 13.17 -27.27
N LEU A 28 38.93 12.21 -27.49
CA LEU A 28 38.68 10.81 -27.18
C LEU A 28 38.59 10.55 -25.66
N ILE A 29 39.44 11.21 -24.87
CA ILE A 29 39.43 11.10 -23.41
C ILE A 29 38.16 11.72 -22.82
N LEU A 30 37.72 12.88 -23.33
CA LEU A 30 36.46 13.50 -22.87
C LEU A 30 35.23 12.70 -23.21
N THR A 31 35.17 12.02 -24.37
CA THR A 31 34.09 11.14 -24.75
C THR A 31 34.05 9.84 -23.91
N LEU A 32 35.20 9.23 -23.64
CA LEU A 32 35.31 8.07 -22.77
C LEU A 32 34.94 8.40 -21.31
N ALA A 33 35.34 9.53 -20.79
CA ALA A 33 34.94 9.98 -19.46
C ALA A 33 33.45 10.29 -19.36
N GLY A 34 32.84 10.86 -20.41
CA GLY A 34 31.40 11.11 -20.47
C GLY A 34 30.57 9.83 -20.53
N VAL A 35 31.00 8.82 -21.26
CA VAL A 35 30.34 7.52 -21.31
C VAL A 35 30.49 6.75 -20.00
N ALA A 36 31.63 6.81 -19.34
CA ALA A 36 31.87 6.19 -18.04
C ALA A 36 31.00 6.81 -16.92
N THR A 37 30.86 8.14 -16.91
CA THR A 37 29.97 8.81 -15.93
C THR A 37 28.50 8.53 -16.20
N PHE A 38 28.08 8.37 -17.45
CA PHE A 38 26.72 8.01 -17.78
C PHE A 38 26.39 6.54 -17.39
N ALA A 39 27.35 5.63 -17.54
CA ALA A 39 27.20 4.23 -17.14
C ALA A 39 27.17 4.04 -15.61
N LEU A 40 27.91 4.87 -14.86
CA LEU A 40 27.90 4.84 -13.39
C LEU A 40 26.62 5.42 -12.77
N GLY A 41 25.89 6.28 -13.50
CA GLY A 41 24.63 6.85 -13.04
C GLY A 41 23.42 5.90 -13.07
N GLN A 42 23.56 4.72 -13.67
CA GLN A 42 22.43 3.77 -13.86
C GLN A 42 22.43 2.57 -12.90
N ALA A 43 23.42 2.43 -12.04
CA ALA A 43 23.39 1.45 -10.96
C ALA A 43 22.51 1.98 -9.80
N ARG A 44 21.23 2.29 -10.10
CA ARG A 44 20.21 2.44 -9.07
C ARG A 44 20.06 1.07 -8.44
N ALA A 45 20.54 0.92 -7.21
CA ALA A 45 20.35 -0.31 -6.47
C ALA A 45 18.87 -0.67 -6.56
N GLU A 46 18.57 -1.84 -7.12
CA GLU A 46 17.21 -2.35 -7.24
C GLU A 46 16.64 -2.41 -5.82
N GLN A 47 15.81 -1.42 -5.49
CA GLN A 47 15.26 -1.31 -4.15
C GLN A 47 14.34 -2.50 -3.93
N LYS A 48 14.81 -3.47 -3.17
CA LYS A 48 14.05 -4.68 -2.86
C LYS A 48 12.74 -4.28 -2.21
N LEU A 49 11.64 -4.50 -2.91
CA LEU A 49 10.30 -4.21 -2.42
C LEU A 49 10.02 -5.04 -1.15
N PRO A 50 9.47 -4.43 -0.09
CA PRO A 50 9.17 -5.14 1.15
C PRO A 50 8.01 -6.11 0.96
N ASN A 51 8.00 -7.21 1.71
CA ASN A 51 6.80 -8.02 1.85
C ASN A 51 5.77 -7.27 2.71
N ILE A 52 4.50 -7.36 2.33
CA ILE A 52 3.39 -6.70 3.01
C ILE A 52 2.42 -7.76 3.50
N LEU A 53 2.21 -7.81 4.82
CA LEU A 53 1.21 -8.65 5.46
C LEU A 53 0.15 -7.76 6.08
N TRP A 54 -1.10 -7.99 5.71
CA TRP A 54 -2.25 -7.31 6.25
C TRP A 54 -3.18 -8.32 6.93
N ILE A 55 -3.38 -8.14 8.24
CA ILE A 55 -4.26 -8.98 9.04
C ILE A 55 -5.43 -8.12 9.49
N THR A 56 -6.65 -8.58 9.23
CA THR A 56 -7.88 -7.90 9.63
C THR A 56 -8.70 -8.79 10.56
N SER A 57 -9.45 -8.18 11.45
CA SER A 57 -10.55 -8.79 12.19
C SER A 57 -11.82 -7.97 11.94
N GLU A 58 -12.98 -8.56 12.19
CA GLU A 58 -14.27 -7.95 11.90
C GLU A 58 -15.03 -7.57 13.19
N ASP A 59 -15.84 -6.53 13.08
CA ASP A 59 -16.85 -6.10 14.05
C ASP A 59 -16.32 -5.89 15.47
N ASN A 60 -15.03 -5.70 15.65
CA ASN A 60 -14.44 -5.42 16.94
C ASN A 60 -13.94 -3.96 17.02
N GLY A 61 -14.20 -3.33 18.15
CA GLY A 61 -13.66 -2.01 18.50
C GLY A 61 -12.27 -2.11 19.13
N ALA A 62 -11.92 -1.14 19.95
CA ALA A 62 -10.63 -1.06 20.64
C ALA A 62 -10.56 -1.99 21.88
N HIS A 63 -11.21 -3.14 21.82
CA HIS A 63 -11.25 -4.14 22.91
C HIS A 63 -10.00 -5.02 22.89
N LEU A 64 -8.84 -4.41 23.12
CA LEU A 64 -7.51 -5.03 23.16
C LEU A 64 -6.71 -4.44 24.30
N GLY A 65 -5.84 -5.23 24.94
CA GLY A 65 -5.01 -4.77 26.05
C GLY A 65 -4.16 -3.55 25.72
N CYS A 66 -3.61 -3.49 24.51
CA CYS A 66 -2.82 -2.32 24.07
C CYS A 66 -3.63 -1.01 23.94
N TYR A 67 -4.95 -1.07 23.95
CA TYR A 67 -5.85 0.09 24.00
C TYR A 67 -6.45 0.34 25.40
N GLY A 68 -6.00 -0.44 26.39
CA GLY A 68 -6.42 -0.26 27.79
C GLY A 68 -7.60 -1.11 28.22
N ASP A 69 -8.05 -2.04 27.39
CA ASP A 69 -9.07 -3.01 27.78
C ASP A 69 -8.48 -3.98 28.81
N THR A 70 -9.11 -4.06 29.97
CA THR A 70 -8.65 -4.89 31.10
C THR A 70 -9.19 -6.31 31.07
N TYR A 71 -10.21 -6.56 30.27
CA TYR A 71 -10.83 -7.86 30.14
C TYR A 71 -10.23 -8.68 28.98
N ALA A 72 -9.89 -8.02 27.87
CA ALA A 72 -9.37 -8.67 26.69
C ALA A 72 -8.01 -9.34 26.92
N THR A 73 -7.88 -10.57 26.46
CA THR A 73 -6.63 -11.31 26.46
C THR A 73 -5.99 -11.27 25.06
N SER A 74 -5.10 -10.29 24.83
CA SER A 74 -4.48 -10.05 23.52
C SER A 74 -2.94 -9.98 23.53
N PRO A 75 -2.21 -10.95 24.16
CA PRO A 75 -0.79 -10.81 24.45
C PRO A 75 0.10 -10.70 23.20
N ASN A 76 -0.30 -11.29 22.08
CA ASN A 76 0.47 -11.23 20.84
C ASN A 76 0.33 -9.86 20.17
N ILE A 77 -0.89 -9.31 20.13
CA ILE A 77 -1.16 -7.97 19.59
C ILE A 77 -0.51 -6.91 20.49
N ASP A 78 -0.61 -7.05 21.82
CA ASP A 78 -0.01 -6.14 22.78
C ASP A 78 1.53 -6.11 22.65
N ARG A 79 2.15 -7.27 22.44
CA ARG A 79 3.59 -7.36 22.17
C ARG A 79 3.97 -6.70 20.85
N LEU A 80 3.16 -6.84 19.80
CA LEU A 80 3.37 -6.17 18.53
C LEU A 80 3.22 -4.65 18.69
N ALA A 81 2.19 -4.19 19.39
CA ALA A 81 1.91 -2.78 19.63
C ALA A 81 3.06 -2.03 20.31
N LYS A 82 3.83 -2.70 21.20
CA LYS A 82 4.99 -2.10 21.88
C LYS A 82 6.10 -1.65 20.93
N ARG A 83 6.16 -2.16 19.70
CA ARG A 83 7.17 -1.85 18.69
C ARG A 83 6.57 -1.36 17.37
N SER A 84 5.34 -0.90 17.41
CA SER A 84 4.57 -0.48 16.24
C SER A 84 3.97 0.91 16.45
N LEU A 85 3.56 1.54 15.34
CA LEU A 85 2.68 2.69 15.42
C LEU A 85 1.27 2.21 15.80
N ARG A 86 0.71 2.81 16.84
CA ARG A 86 -0.65 2.56 17.28
C ARG A 86 -1.50 3.80 17.03
N TYR A 87 -2.53 3.65 16.21
CA TYR A 87 -3.50 4.72 15.96
C TYR A 87 -4.52 4.73 17.09
N THR A 88 -4.70 5.88 17.72
CA THR A 88 -5.69 6.08 18.79
C THR A 88 -7.05 6.54 18.26
N ASN A 89 -7.05 7.13 17.06
CA ASN A 89 -8.25 7.60 16.39
C ASN A 89 -8.28 7.01 14.98
N ALA A 90 -8.95 5.89 14.82
CA ALA A 90 -9.21 5.25 13.54
C ALA A 90 -10.69 4.91 13.46
N SER A 91 -11.31 5.25 12.33
CA SER A 91 -12.74 5.02 12.11
C SER A 91 -12.98 4.30 10.79
N SER A 92 -13.98 3.45 10.77
CA SER A 92 -14.50 2.91 9.51
C SER A 92 -15.23 4.01 8.74
N THR A 93 -15.21 3.92 7.42
CA THR A 93 -15.93 4.83 6.52
C THR A 93 -17.42 4.51 6.41
N ALA A 94 -17.83 3.36 6.91
CA ALA A 94 -19.23 2.93 7.00
C ALA A 94 -19.37 1.95 8.17
N PRO A 95 -20.55 1.91 8.83
CA PRO A 95 -20.79 1.07 10.01
C PRO A 95 -21.14 -0.38 9.67
N VAL A 96 -20.82 -0.84 8.47
CA VAL A 96 -21.14 -2.20 7.99
C VAL A 96 -20.10 -2.70 6.99
N CYS A 97 -19.89 -4.01 6.93
CA CYS A 97 -18.76 -4.65 6.25
C CYS A 97 -18.63 -4.27 4.77
N ALA A 98 -19.61 -4.49 3.92
CA ALA A 98 -19.46 -4.33 2.48
C ALA A 98 -19.17 -2.88 2.06
N PRO A 99 -19.90 -1.84 2.51
CA PRO A 99 -19.56 -0.45 2.25
C PRO A 99 -18.19 -0.04 2.80
N ALA A 100 -17.84 -0.45 4.02
CA ALA A 100 -16.49 -0.18 4.57
C ALA A 100 -15.40 -0.82 3.70
N ARG A 101 -15.63 -2.04 3.24
CA ARG A 101 -14.68 -2.78 2.39
C ARG A 101 -14.57 -2.19 0.98
N THR A 102 -15.57 -1.43 0.51
CA THR A 102 -15.44 -0.60 -0.70
C THR A 102 -14.25 0.35 -0.58
N THR A 103 -14.18 1.10 0.51
CA THR A 103 -13.06 2.02 0.74
C THR A 103 -11.73 1.27 0.93
N ILE A 104 -11.76 0.18 1.69
CA ILE A 104 -10.55 -0.62 1.94
C ILE A 104 -9.91 -1.09 0.63
N ILE A 105 -10.73 -1.53 -0.35
CA ILE A 105 -10.18 -2.11 -1.58
C ILE A 105 -9.90 -1.08 -2.69
N SER A 106 -10.57 0.08 -2.64
CA SER A 106 -10.50 1.08 -3.71
C SER A 106 -9.82 2.39 -3.30
N GLY A 107 -9.78 2.71 -2.00
CA GLY A 107 -9.39 4.02 -1.51
C GLY A 107 -10.45 5.11 -1.74
N ILE A 108 -11.66 4.75 -2.19
CA ILE A 108 -12.74 5.69 -2.55
C ILE A 108 -13.89 5.49 -1.55
N TYR A 109 -14.44 6.60 -1.05
CA TYR A 109 -15.59 6.55 -0.15
C TYR A 109 -16.84 6.00 -0.85
N PRO A 110 -17.66 5.17 -0.18
CA PRO A 110 -18.82 4.52 -0.77
C PRO A 110 -19.78 5.45 -1.51
N PRO A 111 -20.13 6.65 -1.00
CA PRO A 111 -21.02 7.56 -1.73
C PRO A 111 -20.50 8.01 -3.10
N ALA A 112 -19.17 8.10 -3.25
CA ALA A 112 -18.57 8.50 -4.53
C ALA A 112 -18.66 7.41 -5.62
N THR A 113 -18.98 6.18 -5.23
CA THR A 113 -19.16 5.02 -6.12
C THR A 113 -20.58 4.50 -6.16
N GLY A 114 -21.49 5.04 -5.35
CA GLY A 114 -22.84 4.51 -5.16
C GLY A 114 -22.88 3.18 -4.41
N ALA A 115 -21.82 2.89 -3.62
CA ALA A 115 -21.64 1.62 -2.91
C ALA A 115 -21.98 1.72 -1.41
N GLU A 116 -22.82 2.67 -1.01
CA GLU A 116 -23.22 2.88 0.39
C GLU A 116 -24.20 1.85 0.92
N HIS A 117 -24.92 1.16 0.05
CA HIS A 117 -25.86 0.11 0.43
C HIS A 117 -25.22 -1.28 0.34
N MET A 118 -25.66 -2.18 1.21
CA MET A 118 -25.25 -3.59 1.16
C MET A 118 -25.58 -4.21 -0.20
N ARG A 119 -24.61 -4.92 -0.80
CA ARG A 119 -24.73 -5.61 -2.10
C ARG A 119 -25.02 -4.68 -3.29
N SER A 120 -24.55 -3.43 -3.24
CA SER A 120 -24.71 -2.45 -4.32
C SER A 120 -24.11 -2.93 -5.64
N MET A 121 -22.98 -3.66 -5.59
CA MET A 121 -22.32 -4.22 -6.78
C MET A 121 -22.11 -3.19 -7.89
N THR A 122 -21.75 -1.99 -7.50
CA THR A 122 -21.44 -0.87 -8.41
C THR A 122 -20.08 -1.06 -9.09
N ARG A 123 -19.73 -0.18 -9.99
CA ARG A 123 -18.43 -0.19 -10.68
C ARG A 123 -17.56 0.96 -10.18
N LEU A 124 -16.27 0.74 -10.17
CA LEU A 124 -15.33 1.83 -9.97
C LEU A 124 -15.39 2.80 -11.16
N PRO A 125 -15.11 4.09 -10.95
CA PRO A 125 -14.97 5.05 -12.04
C PRO A 125 -13.94 4.57 -13.07
N LYS A 126 -14.13 4.95 -14.34
CA LYS A 126 -13.21 4.56 -15.42
C LYS A 126 -11.77 4.97 -15.09
N GLY A 127 -10.85 4.02 -15.25
CA GLY A 127 -9.42 4.21 -14.97
C GLY A 127 -9.00 3.89 -13.54
N PHE A 128 -9.93 3.63 -12.64
CA PHE A 128 -9.63 3.16 -11.28
C PHE A 128 -9.67 1.63 -11.22
N LYS A 129 -8.78 1.08 -10.41
CA LYS A 129 -8.71 -0.36 -10.13
C LYS A 129 -8.78 -0.58 -8.62
N MET A 130 -9.18 -1.77 -8.21
CA MET A 130 -8.94 -2.23 -6.84
C MET A 130 -7.42 -2.26 -6.60
N TYR A 131 -6.95 -1.72 -5.48
CA TYR A 131 -5.52 -1.42 -5.30
C TYR A 131 -4.57 -2.63 -5.42
N PRO A 132 -4.98 -3.89 -5.12
CA PRO A 132 -4.09 -5.02 -5.34
C PRO A 132 -3.69 -5.22 -6.81
N ALA A 133 -4.52 -4.76 -7.76
CA ALA A 133 -4.17 -4.80 -9.17
C ALA A 133 -2.96 -3.90 -9.48
N TYR A 134 -2.86 -2.73 -8.85
CA TYR A 134 -1.67 -1.87 -8.97
C TYR A 134 -0.43 -2.51 -8.35
N LEU A 135 -0.57 -3.19 -7.20
CA LEU A 135 0.55 -3.92 -6.58
C LEU A 135 1.02 -5.08 -7.46
N ARG A 136 0.10 -5.76 -8.15
CA ARG A 136 0.46 -6.79 -9.13
C ARG A 136 1.28 -6.22 -10.29
N GLU A 137 0.90 -5.06 -10.79
CA GLU A 137 1.65 -4.34 -11.85
C GLU A 137 3.06 -3.97 -11.39
N LEU A 138 3.25 -3.72 -10.09
CA LEU A 138 4.56 -3.49 -9.47
C LEU A 138 5.34 -4.78 -9.18
N GLY A 139 4.80 -5.95 -9.55
CA GLY A 139 5.47 -7.24 -9.40
C GLY A 139 5.17 -7.99 -8.11
N TYR A 140 4.28 -7.52 -7.25
CA TYR A 140 3.86 -8.25 -6.05
C TYR A 140 3.03 -9.50 -6.40
N TYR A 141 3.24 -10.55 -5.63
CA TYR A 141 2.30 -11.66 -5.55
C TYR A 141 1.23 -11.36 -4.53
N CYS A 142 -0.01 -11.13 -4.99
CA CYS A 142 -1.12 -10.65 -4.16
C CYS A 142 -2.09 -11.79 -3.82
N THR A 143 -2.35 -12.02 -2.53
CA THR A 143 -3.27 -13.05 -2.05
C THR A 143 -4.28 -12.49 -1.05
N ASN A 144 -5.50 -13.05 -1.05
CA ASN A 144 -6.56 -12.71 -0.12
C ASN A 144 -7.16 -13.98 0.50
N ASN A 145 -7.04 -14.12 1.80
CA ASN A 145 -7.61 -15.22 2.57
C ASN A 145 -8.63 -14.65 3.58
N SER A 146 -9.93 -14.75 3.33
CA SER A 146 -10.59 -15.13 2.07
C SER A 146 -11.72 -14.17 1.74
N LYS A 147 -12.15 -13.33 2.71
CA LYS A 147 -13.31 -12.46 2.53
C LYS A 147 -13.03 -11.34 1.53
N GLU A 148 -13.86 -11.24 0.51
CA GLU A 148 -13.86 -10.11 -0.43
C GLU A 148 -14.92 -9.08 -0.03
N ASP A 149 -16.17 -9.36 -0.28
CA ASP A 149 -17.34 -8.55 0.12
C ASP A 149 -17.16 -7.04 -0.16
N TYR A 150 -16.60 -6.72 -1.33
CA TYR A 150 -16.17 -5.35 -1.64
C TYR A 150 -17.30 -4.43 -2.09
N ASN A 151 -18.52 -4.94 -2.22
CA ASN A 151 -19.68 -4.18 -2.68
C ASN A 151 -19.51 -3.57 -4.09
N LEU A 152 -18.47 -3.98 -4.79
CA LEU A 152 -18.06 -3.54 -6.11
C LEU A 152 -17.96 -4.75 -7.04
N ARG A 153 -18.25 -4.52 -8.31
CA ARG A 153 -17.93 -5.51 -9.34
C ARG A 153 -16.42 -5.54 -9.55
N LYS A 154 -15.84 -6.74 -9.50
CA LYS A 154 -14.44 -6.93 -9.86
C LYS A 154 -14.28 -6.78 -11.37
N GLU A 155 -13.36 -5.94 -11.78
CA GLU A 155 -12.94 -5.77 -13.17
C GLU A 155 -11.49 -6.21 -13.30
N GLY A 156 -11.23 -7.14 -14.20
CA GLY A 156 -9.92 -7.72 -14.38
C GLY A 156 -9.45 -8.59 -13.21
N GLU A 157 -8.17 -8.88 -13.20
CA GLU A 157 -7.54 -9.73 -12.18
C GLU A 157 -7.05 -8.90 -11.00
N VAL A 158 -7.75 -8.97 -9.88
CA VAL A 158 -7.39 -8.24 -8.65
C VAL A 158 -6.34 -9.02 -7.84
N TRP A 159 -6.54 -10.32 -7.65
CA TRP A 159 -5.70 -11.21 -6.85
C TRP A 159 -5.05 -12.31 -7.70
N HIS A 160 -3.90 -12.80 -7.30
CA HIS A 160 -3.35 -14.04 -7.83
C HIS A 160 -4.10 -15.26 -7.27
N ALA A 161 -4.49 -15.17 -5.99
CA ALA A 161 -5.35 -16.15 -5.35
C ALA A 161 -6.23 -15.46 -4.30
N SER A 162 -7.52 -15.83 -4.28
CA SER A 162 -8.48 -15.35 -3.28
C SER A 162 -9.36 -16.53 -2.88
N SER A 163 -9.03 -17.18 -1.77
CA SER A 163 -9.73 -18.35 -1.21
C SER A 163 -9.28 -18.57 0.24
N ARG A 164 -9.87 -19.56 0.91
CA ARG A 164 -9.43 -19.98 2.25
C ARG A 164 -8.04 -20.58 2.27
N ASP A 165 -7.55 -21.06 1.13
CA ASP A 165 -6.22 -21.67 0.97
C ASP A 165 -5.21 -20.69 0.35
N ALA A 166 -5.63 -19.46 0.03
CA ALA A 166 -4.74 -18.45 -0.52
C ALA A 166 -3.64 -18.07 0.47
N HIS A 167 -2.39 -18.26 0.06
CA HIS A 167 -1.26 -18.07 0.94
C HIS A 167 -0.06 -17.47 0.21
N TRP A 168 0.66 -16.60 0.89
CA TRP A 168 1.86 -15.94 0.35
C TRP A 168 3.00 -16.90 0.01
N SER A 169 3.05 -18.08 0.64
CA SER A 169 4.11 -19.07 0.38
C SER A 169 4.07 -19.66 -1.04
N ASN A 170 2.93 -19.54 -1.72
CA ASN A 170 2.76 -20.04 -3.08
C ASN A 170 3.30 -19.06 -4.15
N ARG A 171 3.94 -17.98 -3.71
CA ARG A 171 4.56 -17.02 -4.62
C ARG A 171 5.76 -17.61 -5.36
N PRO A 172 6.03 -17.19 -6.59
CA PRO A 172 7.29 -17.49 -7.26
C PRO A 172 8.48 -17.02 -6.43
N GLU A 173 9.58 -17.76 -6.50
CA GLU A 173 10.81 -17.42 -5.78
C GLU A 173 11.27 -15.99 -6.09
N GLY A 174 11.76 -15.29 -5.09
CA GLY A 174 12.27 -13.92 -5.21
C GLY A 174 11.20 -12.83 -5.30
N LYS A 175 9.93 -13.16 -5.59
CA LYS A 175 8.88 -12.13 -5.66
C LYS A 175 8.47 -11.61 -4.28
N PRO A 176 8.28 -10.30 -4.10
CA PRO A 176 7.63 -9.76 -2.92
C PRO A 176 6.17 -10.18 -2.88
N PHE A 177 5.60 -10.31 -1.69
CA PHE A 177 4.18 -10.59 -1.55
C PHE A 177 3.41 -9.44 -0.89
N PHE A 178 2.15 -9.31 -1.27
CA PHE A 178 1.11 -8.64 -0.53
C PHE A 178 0.05 -9.69 -0.16
N ALA A 179 -0.10 -9.97 1.13
CA ALA A 179 -1.02 -10.99 1.59
C ALA A 179 -1.99 -10.41 2.61
N VAL A 180 -3.28 -10.66 2.40
CA VAL A 180 -4.36 -10.29 3.32
C VAL A 180 -4.91 -11.56 3.97
N PHE A 181 -5.04 -11.53 5.30
CA PHE A 181 -5.76 -12.55 6.07
C PHE A 181 -6.91 -11.89 6.82
N ASN A 182 -8.12 -12.30 6.47
CA ASN A 182 -9.34 -11.77 7.08
C ASN A 182 -9.87 -12.76 8.11
N HIS A 183 -9.77 -12.40 9.38
CA HIS A 183 -10.32 -13.20 10.47
C HIS A 183 -11.79 -12.82 10.69
N THR A 184 -12.68 -13.77 10.39
CA THR A 184 -14.14 -13.58 10.47
C THR A 184 -14.73 -14.15 11.77
N ILE A 185 -13.89 -14.64 12.68
CA ILE A 185 -14.34 -15.27 13.93
C ILE A 185 -15.02 -14.26 14.86
N SER A 186 -14.67 -12.98 14.76
CA SER A 186 -15.29 -11.88 15.49
C SER A 186 -16.51 -11.25 14.77
N HIS A 187 -16.87 -11.77 13.59
CA HIS A 187 -18.04 -11.28 12.84
C HIS A 187 -19.34 -11.50 13.61
N GLU A 188 -20.26 -10.55 13.55
CA GLU A 188 -21.52 -10.56 14.31
C GLU A 188 -22.36 -11.85 14.15
N SER A 189 -22.26 -12.49 13.00
CA SER A 189 -22.98 -13.74 12.73
C SER A 189 -22.56 -14.91 13.64
N GLN A 190 -21.39 -14.82 14.27
CA GLN A 190 -20.91 -15.87 15.17
C GLN A 190 -21.73 -15.98 16.44
N ILE A 191 -22.35 -14.87 16.88
CA ILE A 191 -23.27 -14.90 18.06
C ILE A 191 -24.54 -15.71 17.81
N ARG A 192 -24.85 -15.99 16.54
CA ARG A 192 -26.02 -16.81 16.17
C ARG A 192 -25.74 -18.30 16.23
N ASN A 193 -24.47 -18.68 16.27
CA ASN A 193 -24.08 -20.08 16.47
C ASN A 193 -24.23 -20.42 17.94
N ARG A 194 -24.92 -21.51 18.26
CA ARG A 194 -24.91 -22.06 19.62
C ARG A 194 -23.45 -22.50 19.91
N ILE A 195 -22.82 -21.81 20.84
CA ILE A 195 -21.54 -22.25 21.40
C ILE A 195 -21.93 -23.14 22.59
N ASP A 196 -21.50 -24.41 22.56
CA ASP A 196 -21.66 -25.28 23.71
C ASP A 196 -20.95 -24.64 24.91
N PRO A 197 -21.53 -24.65 26.10
CA PRO A 197 -20.97 -24.02 27.29
C PRO A 197 -19.53 -24.43 27.58
N GLU A 198 -19.14 -25.65 27.27
CA GLU A 198 -17.78 -26.19 27.43
C GLU A 198 -16.75 -25.56 26.44
N ASN A 199 -17.21 -24.96 25.36
CA ASN A 199 -16.38 -24.30 24.36
C ASN A 199 -16.37 -22.77 24.53
N GLN A 200 -17.03 -22.22 25.55
CA GLN A 200 -16.98 -20.79 25.84
C GLN A 200 -15.63 -20.43 26.47
N ILE A 201 -14.92 -19.51 25.83
CA ILE A 201 -13.65 -18.99 26.30
C ILE A 201 -13.85 -18.06 27.51
N HIS A 202 -14.99 -17.36 27.55
CA HIS A 202 -15.33 -16.39 28.58
C HIS A 202 -16.70 -16.67 29.16
N ASP A 203 -16.84 -16.42 30.46
CA ASP A 203 -18.12 -16.50 31.15
C ASP A 203 -18.94 -15.23 30.83
N PRO A 204 -20.10 -15.35 30.15
CA PRO A 204 -20.92 -14.20 29.78
C PRO A 204 -21.44 -13.40 30.99
N ALA A 205 -21.49 -14.00 32.18
CA ALA A 205 -21.90 -13.32 33.39
C ALA A 205 -20.84 -12.39 33.98
N LYS A 206 -19.62 -12.42 33.42
CA LYS A 206 -18.48 -11.58 33.86
C LYS A 206 -18.11 -10.50 32.86
N VAL A 207 -18.88 -10.33 31.81
CA VAL A 207 -18.65 -9.32 30.76
C VAL A 207 -19.52 -8.08 31.02
#